data_80fa4f4f4eca02a956507b212c7269f7
#
_entry.id   80fa4f4f4eca02a956507b212c7269f7
#
_cell.length_a   1.000
_cell.length_b   1.000
_cell.length_c   1.000
_cell.angle_alpha   90.00
_cell.angle_beta   90.00
_cell.angle_gamma   90.00
#
_symmetry.space_group_name_H-M   'P 1'
#
loop_
_entity.id
_entity.type
_entity.pdbx_description
1 polymer ?
#
loop_
_entity_poly.entity_id
_entity_poly.type
_entity_poly.pdbx_seq_one_letter_code
_entity_poly.pdbx_strand_id
1 'polypeptide(L)'
;MVAAVAMALLAVAVGACVTPSRQEPSTLGGPAASPPPIIDDAPSAPASPSESEPSEPTSGRGQPAPDTDTVGFDEVSEQVAAIRDLPVRRPVRARVVDSQALADKVSELGFAETDRRETEADERLLVALRLAPADLDLSGLLEDLYREQVRGVYVPDEKTFYVSGDADELDSAGRVTAAHEITHALQDQSFDLQRMRRAVEDDDDASLALLALIEGDAVLTGQLWTTRHLDGSEQAQAQLEAGGGGSALEAAPRYLREALFFPYLRGAGFVAQLHAGGGYEAVDAAFQRPPATTEQILHPEAYADDEPALEVAVPGRPGDGWQASQTYDFGEFDLVELFAELGSDTAMEVGDGWGGGQVRSWTRGPDTAVGLALVFDTPGDADEACSALPQWYAEVAEGRSAGQGLLSGDRDLLAYACDTSGVRMGLAPDATTARRLAGIP
;
A
#
# COMPACT_ATOMS: atom_id res chain seq x y z
N MET A 1 -4.30 8.23 6.86
CA MET A 1 -3.46 8.67 5.72
C MET A 1 -3.28 7.55 4.69
N VAL A 2 -2.55 6.49 5.03
CA VAL A 2 -2.35 5.33 4.15
C VAL A 2 -3.64 4.54 3.94
N ALA A 3 -4.47 4.41 4.98
CA ALA A 3 -5.70 3.64 4.90
C ALA A 3 -6.68 4.19 3.86
N ALA A 4 -6.82 5.51 3.72
CA ALA A 4 -7.65 6.11 2.67
C ALA A 4 -7.02 5.86 1.27
N VAL A 5 -5.71 6.01 1.12
CA VAL A 5 -4.99 5.72 -0.13
C VAL A 5 -4.97 4.22 -0.41
N ALA A 6 -4.70 3.38 0.60
CA ALA A 6 -4.69 1.93 0.45
C ALA A 6 -6.09 1.33 0.29
N MET A 7 -7.12 1.85 0.99
CA MET A 7 -8.51 1.41 0.79
C MET A 7 -9.07 1.80 -0.57
N ALA A 8 -8.71 2.97 -1.09
CA ALA A 8 -9.03 3.35 -2.47
C ALA A 8 -8.33 2.42 -3.50
N LEU A 9 -7.19 1.83 -3.12
CA LEU A 9 -6.41 0.89 -3.95
C LEU A 9 -6.76 -0.59 -3.69
N LEU A 10 -7.71 -0.89 -2.82
CA LEU A 10 -8.26 -2.22 -2.53
C LEU A 10 -8.84 -2.96 -3.76
N ALA A 11 -8.88 -2.26 -4.86
CA ALA A 11 -9.28 -2.77 -6.16
C ALA A 11 -8.08 -3.18 -7.03
N VAL A 12 -6.85 -3.07 -6.52
CA VAL A 12 -5.67 -3.31 -7.34
C VAL A 12 -5.17 -4.73 -7.09
N ALA A 13 -5.64 -5.68 -7.88
CA ALA A 13 -4.87 -6.90 -8.08
C ALA A 13 -3.59 -6.49 -8.82
N VAL A 14 -2.56 -6.14 -8.07
CA VAL A 14 -1.22 -6.00 -8.63
C VAL A 14 -0.82 -7.38 -9.13
N GLY A 15 -0.79 -7.56 -10.45
CA GLY A 15 -0.33 -8.78 -11.10
C GLY A 15 1.16 -9.07 -10.88
N ALA A 16 1.71 -8.64 -9.77
CA ALA A 16 3.07 -8.89 -9.37
C ALA A 16 3.11 -10.09 -8.41
N CYS A 17 3.18 -11.30 -8.95
CA CYS A 17 3.86 -12.38 -8.25
C CYS A 17 5.33 -11.99 -8.11
N VAL A 18 5.64 -11.17 -7.11
CA VAL A 18 7.02 -10.90 -6.71
C VAL A 18 7.54 -12.19 -6.06
N THR A 19 8.24 -13.02 -6.82
CA THR A 19 9.05 -14.06 -6.23
C THR A 19 10.17 -13.37 -5.45
N PRO A 20 10.33 -13.64 -4.14
CA PRO A 20 11.46 -13.11 -3.40
C PRO A 20 12.73 -13.62 -4.08
N SER A 21 13.50 -12.73 -4.67
CA SER A 21 14.85 -13.05 -5.14
C SER A 21 15.63 -13.51 -3.91
N ARG A 22 16.07 -14.76 -3.91
CA ARG A 22 16.97 -15.33 -2.91
C ARG A 22 18.18 -14.41 -2.81
N GLN A 23 18.26 -13.60 -1.78
CA GLN A 23 19.52 -12.97 -1.40
C GLN A 23 20.43 -14.07 -0.89
N GLU A 24 21.39 -14.46 -1.72
CA GLU A 24 22.52 -15.28 -1.27
C GLU A 24 23.43 -14.39 -0.40
N PRO A 25 23.95 -14.93 0.73
CA PRO A 25 24.88 -14.19 1.56
C PRO A 25 26.16 -13.93 0.76
N SER A 26 26.58 -12.66 0.73
CA SER A 26 27.82 -12.18 0.12
C SER A 26 29.03 -12.92 0.68
N THR A 27 29.66 -13.78 -0.12
CA THR A 27 31.03 -14.21 0.10
C THR A 27 31.94 -13.47 -0.88
N LEU A 28 32.99 -12.92 -0.31
CA LEU A 28 34.05 -12.12 -0.92
C LEU A 28 34.79 -12.82 -2.08
N GLY A 29 34.98 -12.11 -3.19
CA GLY A 29 36.24 -12.05 -3.93
C GLY A 29 36.55 -13.12 -4.97
N GLY A 30 36.47 -12.73 -6.28
CA GLY A 30 37.15 -13.39 -7.38
C GLY A 30 36.90 -12.65 -8.72
N PRO A 31 37.87 -12.61 -9.66
CA PRO A 31 37.95 -11.57 -10.68
C PRO A 31 37.08 -11.79 -11.92
N ALA A 32 36.74 -10.66 -12.55
CA ALA A 32 35.94 -10.48 -13.75
C ALA A 32 36.36 -11.36 -14.96
N ALA A 33 35.35 -11.95 -15.60
CA ALA A 33 35.46 -12.48 -16.95
C ALA A 33 34.66 -11.63 -17.93
N SER A 34 35.31 -11.28 -19.07
CA SER A 34 34.81 -10.43 -20.13
C SER A 34 33.69 -11.07 -20.96
N PRO A 35 32.76 -10.29 -21.53
CA PRO A 35 31.70 -10.79 -22.39
C PRO A 35 32.19 -11.06 -23.83
N PRO A 36 31.57 -12.02 -24.55
CA PRO A 36 31.87 -12.29 -25.96
C PRO A 36 31.15 -11.30 -26.89
N PRO A 37 31.58 -11.18 -28.18
CA PRO A 37 31.24 -10.11 -29.08
C PRO A 37 29.88 -10.29 -29.77
N ILE A 38 29.27 -9.11 -30.06
CA ILE A 38 28.03 -8.91 -30.82
C ILE A 38 28.31 -9.19 -32.32
N ILE A 39 27.44 -9.97 -32.94
CA ILE A 39 27.39 -10.08 -34.42
C ILE A 39 26.14 -9.35 -34.91
N ASP A 40 26.36 -8.29 -35.67
CA ASP A 40 25.37 -7.61 -36.50
C ASP A 40 24.99 -8.49 -37.69
N ASP A 41 23.70 -8.65 -37.94
CA ASP A 41 23.17 -8.81 -39.30
C ASP A 41 21.67 -8.44 -39.36
N ALA A 42 21.38 -7.32 -39.97
CA ALA A 42 20.05 -6.93 -40.42
C ALA A 42 19.89 -7.17 -41.91
N PRO A 43 18.73 -7.54 -42.39
CA PRO A 43 18.28 -6.92 -43.64
C PRO A 43 16.87 -6.33 -43.61
N SER A 44 16.87 -5.20 -44.19
CA SER A 44 15.90 -4.29 -44.82
C SER A 44 14.49 -4.77 -45.13
N ALA A 45 13.56 -3.83 -44.89
CA ALA A 45 12.15 -3.83 -45.29
C ALA A 45 11.95 -3.69 -46.80
N PRO A 46 10.75 -3.93 -47.30
CA PRO A 46 10.13 -2.93 -48.20
C PRO A 46 8.66 -2.55 -47.86
N ALA A 47 8.48 -1.29 -48.06
CA ALA A 47 7.39 -0.39 -48.44
C ALA A 47 5.92 -0.87 -48.53
N SER A 48 5.06 0.01 -47.96
CA SER A 48 3.63 0.20 -48.19
C SER A 48 3.27 0.41 -49.69
N PRO A 49 1.97 0.34 -50.08
CA PRO A 49 0.97 1.37 -49.74
C PRO A 49 -0.49 0.88 -49.62
N SER A 50 -1.42 1.59 -49.04
CA SER A 50 -2.53 2.27 -49.71
C SER A 50 -3.60 2.74 -48.71
N GLU A 51 -3.93 4.00 -48.84
CA GLU A 51 -5.02 4.72 -48.17
C GLU A 51 -6.40 4.14 -48.52
N SER A 52 -7.29 4.16 -47.51
CA SER A 52 -8.75 4.17 -47.72
C SER A 52 -9.41 5.04 -46.66
N GLU A 53 -10.26 5.93 -47.12
CA GLU A 53 -10.95 7.01 -46.42
C GLU A 53 -11.85 6.56 -45.26
N PRO A 54 -12.16 7.47 -44.28
CA PRO A 54 -12.91 7.15 -43.08
C PRO A 54 -14.42 7.24 -43.30
N SER A 55 -15.14 6.21 -42.86
CA SER A 55 -16.60 6.25 -42.73
C SER A 55 -16.96 6.75 -41.33
N GLU A 56 -17.85 7.73 -41.22
CA GLU A 56 -18.37 8.31 -39.98
C GLU A 56 -19.04 7.28 -39.09
N PRO A 57 -18.87 7.33 -37.74
CA PRO A 57 -19.61 6.48 -36.83
C PRO A 57 -20.96 7.10 -36.47
N THR A 58 -22.03 6.42 -36.83
CA THR A 58 -23.37 6.65 -36.30
C THR A 58 -23.39 6.36 -34.79
N SER A 59 -23.81 7.37 -34.03
CA SER A 59 -24.08 7.28 -32.59
C SER A 59 -25.20 6.27 -32.29
N GLY A 60 -24.83 5.06 -31.88
CA GLY A 60 -25.71 4.10 -31.25
C GLY A 60 -25.54 4.17 -29.73
N ARG A 61 -26.61 4.50 -29.00
CA ARG A 61 -26.66 4.31 -27.55
C ARG A 61 -26.42 2.83 -27.28
N GLY A 62 -25.29 2.51 -26.61
CA GLY A 62 -24.95 1.16 -26.19
C GLY A 62 -26.01 0.62 -25.22
N GLN A 63 -26.66 -0.48 -25.60
CA GLN A 63 -27.31 -1.36 -24.64
C GLN A 63 -26.21 -1.95 -23.74
N PRO A 64 -26.47 -2.16 -22.43
CA PRO A 64 -25.54 -2.91 -21.59
C PRO A 64 -25.30 -4.28 -22.23
N ALA A 65 -24.02 -4.66 -22.30
CA ALA A 65 -23.63 -5.98 -22.80
C ALA A 65 -24.36 -7.07 -21.98
N PRO A 66 -24.78 -8.18 -22.60
CA PRO A 66 -25.40 -9.27 -21.86
C PRO A 66 -24.44 -9.82 -20.80
N ASP A 67 -24.99 -10.20 -19.63
CA ASP A 67 -24.24 -10.94 -18.60
C ASP A 67 -23.66 -12.20 -19.28
N THR A 68 -22.38 -12.16 -19.61
CA THR A 68 -21.69 -13.34 -20.13
C THR A 68 -21.24 -14.13 -18.91
N ASP A 69 -21.96 -15.22 -18.60
CA ASP A 69 -21.44 -16.26 -17.70
C ASP A 69 -20.12 -16.75 -18.31
N THR A 70 -19.00 -16.33 -17.71
CA THR A 70 -17.67 -16.61 -18.26
C THR A 70 -17.30 -18.06 -17.98
N VAL A 71 -17.16 -18.83 -19.04
CA VAL A 71 -16.65 -20.21 -19.03
C VAL A 71 -15.25 -20.19 -18.37
N GLY A 72 -15.09 -20.94 -17.29
CA GLY A 72 -13.79 -21.11 -16.60
C GLY A 72 -13.74 -20.56 -15.18
N PHE A 73 -14.57 -19.60 -14.78
CA PHE A 73 -14.57 -19.07 -13.41
C PHE A 73 -15.07 -20.07 -12.37
N ASP A 74 -16.03 -20.93 -12.71
CA ASP A 74 -16.54 -21.96 -11.80
C ASP A 74 -15.41 -22.94 -11.43
N GLU A 75 -14.60 -23.36 -12.41
CA GLU A 75 -13.47 -24.24 -12.17
C GLU A 75 -12.41 -23.61 -11.28
N VAL A 76 -12.02 -22.36 -11.57
CA VAL A 76 -11.07 -21.61 -10.73
C VAL A 76 -11.64 -21.42 -9.32
N SER A 77 -12.94 -21.13 -9.18
CA SER A 77 -13.60 -20.98 -7.89
C SER A 77 -13.57 -22.25 -7.04
N GLU A 78 -13.84 -23.40 -7.65
CA GLU A 78 -13.74 -24.71 -6.98
C GLU A 78 -12.29 -25.03 -6.55
N GLN A 79 -11.34 -24.73 -7.43
CA GLN A 79 -9.90 -24.95 -7.17
C GLN A 79 -9.40 -24.06 -6.03
N VAL A 80 -9.75 -22.76 -6.04
CA VAL A 80 -9.39 -21.81 -4.98
C VAL A 80 -10.02 -22.20 -3.66
N ALA A 81 -11.32 -22.55 -3.66
CA ALA A 81 -12.03 -23.00 -2.47
C ALA A 81 -11.39 -24.25 -1.85
N ALA A 82 -10.96 -25.20 -2.69
CA ALA A 82 -10.25 -26.41 -2.24
C ALA A 82 -8.85 -26.13 -1.70
N ILE A 83 -8.15 -25.09 -2.18
CA ILE A 83 -6.84 -24.66 -1.69
C ILE A 83 -6.98 -23.92 -0.39
N ARG A 84 -7.85 -22.92 -0.33
CA ARG A 84 -8.01 -22.02 0.81
C ARG A 84 -8.80 -22.65 1.95
N ASP A 85 -9.46 -23.78 1.70
CA ASP A 85 -10.35 -24.49 2.64
C ASP A 85 -11.55 -23.62 3.12
N LEU A 86 -12.05 -22.77 2.22
CA LEU A 86 -13.25 -21.97 2.44
C LEU A 86 -14.40 -22.44 1.53
N PRO A 87 -15.64 -22.58 2.05
CA PRO A 87 -16.76 -23.04 1.26
C PRO A 87 -17.27 -21.95 0.29
N VAL A 88 -17.57 -22.32 -0.93
CA VAL A 88 -18.35 -21.47 -1.84
C VAL A 88 -19.81 -21.48 -1.37
N ARG A 89 -20.19 -20.49 -0.57
CA ARG A 89 -21.57 -20.37 -0.04
C ARG A 89 -22.55 -19.81 -1.06
N ARG A 90 -22.03 -19.04 -2.01
CA ARG A 90 -22.77 -18.44 -3.13
C ARG A 90 -21.86 -18.43 -4.35
N PRO A 91 -22.40 -18.62 -5.57
CA PRO A 91 -21.61 -18.47 -6.78
C PRO A 91 -20.88 -17.12 -6.80
N VAL A 92 -19.60 -17.14 -7.16
CA VAL A 92 -18.83 -15.91 -7.39
C VAL A 92 -19.26 -15.34 -8.73
N ARG A 93 -19.83 -14.14 -8.74
CA ARG A 93 -20.19 -13.45 -9.97
C ARG A 93 -18.97 -12.81 -10.57
N ALA A 94 -18.72 -13.04 -11.84
CA ALA A 94 -17.63 -12.41 -12.57
C ALA A 94 -18.16 -11.65 -13.77
N ARG A 95 -17.53 -10.52 -14.09
CA ARG A 95 -17.77 -9.74 -15.31
C ARG A 95 -16.46 -9.40 -15.97
N VAL A 96 -16.30 -9.85 -17.20
CA VAL A 96 -15.20 -9.39 -18.05
C VAL A 96 -15.59 -8.06 -18.67
N VAL A 97 -14.73 -7.08 -18.53
CA VAL A 97 -14.91 -5.72 -19.05
C VAL A 97 -13.64 -5.31 -19.79
N ASP A 98 -13.71 -4.31 -20.67
CA ASP A 98 -12.50 -3.74 -21.23
C ASP A 98 -11.73 -2.93 -20.17
N SER A 99 -10.45 -2.69 -20.42
CA SER A 99 -9.57 -2.02 -19.44
C SER A 99 -10.04 -0.61 -19.07
N GLN A 100 -10.70 0.11 -20.01
CA GLN A 100 -11.26 1.44 -19.73
C GLN A 100 -12.45 1.35 -18.78
N ALA A 101 -13.38 0.41 -19.03
CA ALA A 101 -14.55 0.20 -18.18
C ALA A 101 -14.15 -0.26 -16.77
N LEU A 102 -13.07 -1.07 -16.65
CA LEU A 102 -12.52 -1.45 -15.35
C LEU A 102 -11.92 -0.24 -14.62
N ALA A 103 -11.11 0.58 -15.29
CA ALA A 103 -10.54 1.80 -14.74
C ALA A 103 -11.63 2.80 -14.29
N ASP A 104 -12.68 2.98 -15.09
CA ASP A 104 -13.82 3.82 -14.74
C ASP A 104 -14.55 3.30 -13.49
N LYS A 105 -14.72 1.95 -13.39
CA LYS A 105 -15.36 1.32 -12.23
C LYS A 105 -14.53 1.51 -10.96
N VAL A 106 -13.23 1.34 -11.04
CA VAL A 106 -12.33 1.53 -9.89
C VAL A 106 -12.26 2.99 -9.48
N SER A 107 -12.21 3.90 -10.44
CA SER A 107 -12.27 5.34 -10.17
C SER A 107 -13.58 5.71 -9.48
N GLU A 108 -14.72 5.16 -9.92
CA GLU A 108 -16.02 5.34 -9.25
C GLU A 108 -15.96 4.89 -7.79
N LEU A 109 -15.37 3.74 -7.50
CA LEU A 109 -15.26 3.20 -6.15
C LEU A 109 -14.28 4.01 -5.28
N GLY A 110 -13.10 4.30 -5.81
CA GLY A 110 -12.05 5.02 -5.08
C GLY A 110 -12.40 6.48 -4.79
N PHE A 111 -13.03 7.19 -5.74
CA PHE A 111 -13.43 8.59 -5.55
C PHE A 111 -14.78 8.76 -4.85
N ALA A 112 -15.64 7.74 -4.81
CA ALA A 112 -16.88 7.79 -4.05
C ALA A 112 -16.65 7.70 -2.53
N GLU A 113 -15.55 7.07 -2.12
CA GLU A 113 -15.21 6.88 -0.70
C GLU A 113 -14.33 8.01 -0.13
N THR A 114 -13.60 8.77 -1.00
CA THR A 114 -12.65 9.81 -0.54
C THR A 114 -13.15 11.22 -0.88
N ASP A 115 -13.38 12.06 0.14
CA ASP A 115 -13.67 13.48 -0.09
C ASP A 115 -12.39 14.17 -0.62
N ARG A 116 -12.53 14.98 -1.67
CA ARG A 116 -11.44 15.82 -2.21
C ARG A 116 -10.69 16.59 -1.11
N ARG A 117 -11.39 17.02 -0.06
CA ARG A 117 -10.78 17.72 1.08
C ARG A 117 -9.87 16.84 1.90
N GLU A 118 -10.20 15.58 2.01
CA GLU A 118 -9.38 14.58 2.70
C GLU A 118 -8.11 14.31 1.91
N THR A 119 -8.21 14.09 0.60
CA THR A 119 -7.05 13.94 -0.29
C THR A 119 -6.13 15.17 -0.26
N GLU A 120 -6.68 16.40 -0.29
CA GLU A 120 -5.91 17.64 -0.16
C GLU A 120 -5.23 17.77 1.21
N ALA A 121 -5.84 17.25 2.27
CA ALA A 121 -5.28 17.26 3.61
C ALA A 121 -4.16 16.21 3.76
N ASP A 122 -4.34 15.03 3.16
CA ASP A 122 -3.31 13.98 3.08
C ASP A 122 -2.09 14.45 2.31
N GLU A 123 -2.30 15.06 1.13
CA GLU A 123 -1.22 15.65 0.34
C GLU A 123 -0.39 16.64 1.17
N ARG A 124 -1.05 17.57 1.88
CA ARG A 124 -0.38 18.54 2.74
C ARG A 124 0.41 17.90 3.89
N LEU A 125 -0.12 16.82 4.46
CA LEU A 125 0.54 16.11 5.56
C LEU A 125 1.77 15.35 5.04
N LEU A 126 1.65 14.62 3.93
CA LEU A 126 2.76 13.93 3.28
C LEU A 126 3.91 14.88 2.92
N VAL A 127 3.56 16.01 2.33
CA VAL A 127 4.53 17.07 1.99
C VAL A 127 5.16 17.67 3.25
N ALA A 128 4.40 17.92 4.31
CA ALA A 128 4.93 18.47 5.56
C ALA A 128 5.87 17.50 6.28
N LEU A 129 5.57 16.20 6.27
CA LEU A 129 6.42 15.13 6.81
C LEU A 129 7.59 14.74 5.90
N ARG A 130 7.76 15.38 4.74
CA ARG A 130 8.80 15.04 3.75
C ARG A 130 8.68 13.64 3.15
N LEU A 131 7.51 13.03 3.25
CA LEU A 131 7.18 11.73 2.65
C LEU A 131 6.84 11.86 1.16
N ALA A 132 6.64 13.10 0.70
CA ALA A 132 6.39 13.43 -0.70
C ALA A 132 7.02 14.79 -1.08
N PRO A 133 7.30 15.01 -2.38
CA PRO A 133 7.82 16.28 -2.87
C PRO A 133 6.77 17.41 -2.73
N ALA A 134 7.23 18.67 -2.75
CA ALA A 134 6.38 19.83 -2.49
C ALA A 134 5.35 20.11 -3.60
N ASP A 135 5.54 19.55 -4.77
CA ASP A 135 4.70 19.68 -5.96
C ASP A 135 3.87 18.41 -6.24
N LEU A 136 3.66 17.57 -5.23
CA LEU A 136 2.78 16.39 -5.35
C LEU A 136 1.37 16.82 -5.76
N ASP A 137 0.83 16.19 -6.77
CA ASP A 137 -0.60 16.13 -7.09
C ASP A 137 -1.11 14.74 -6.74
N LEU A 138 -1.53 14.56 -5.50
CA LEU A 138 -1.96 13.26 -5.00
C LEU A 138 -3.20 12.75 -5.74
N SER A 139 -4.15 13.64 -6.04
CA SER A 139 -5.37 13.25 -6.78
C SER A 139 -5.05 12.74 -8.18
N GLY A 140 -4.22 13.48 -8.92
CA GLY A 140 -3.80 13.07 -10.27
C GLY A 140 -2.99 11.78 -10.26
N LEU A 141 -2.09 11.62 -9.29
CA LEU A 141 -1.31 10.39 -9.12
C LEU A 141 -2.19 9.17 -8.83
N LEU A 142 -3.18 9.30 -7.95
CA LEU A 142 -4.12 8.21 -7.65
C LEU A 142 -4.95 7.81 -8.87
N GLU A 143 -5.43 8.79 -9.65
CA GLU A 143 -6.15 8.51 -10.91
C GLU A 143 -5.27 7.72 -11.90
N ASP A 144 -4.01 8.10 -12.05
CA ASP A 144 -3.08 7.44 -12.95
C ASP A 144 -2.70 6.03 -12.45
N LEU A 145 -2.48 5.86 -11.13
CA LEU A 145 -2.23 4.55 -10.53
C LEU A 145 -3.42 3.60 -10.75
N TYR A 146 -4.66 4.05 -10.54
CA TYR A 146 -5.85 3.24 -10.81
C TYR A 146 -5.91 2.82 -12.27
N ARG A 147 -5.66 3.74 -13.19
CA ARG A 147 -5.74 3.46 -14.61
C ARG A 147 -4.68 2.47 -15.10
N GLU A 148 -3.46 2.53 -14.51
CA GLU A 148 -2.34 1.71 -14.94
C GLU A 148 -2.27 0.34 -14.27
N GLN A 149 -2.66 0.23 -12.97
CA GLN A 149 -2.36 -0.95 -12.17
C GLN A 149 -3.52 -1.95 -12.07
N VAL A 150 -4.78 -1.50 -12.24
CA VAL A 150 -5.92 -2.38 -11.99
C VAL A 150 -6.13 -3.37 -13.11
N ARG A 151 -6.06 -4.66 -12.80
CA ARG A 151 -6.36 -5.79 -13.70
C ARG A 151 -7.67 -6.47 -13.36
N GLY A 152 -8.11 -6.38 -12.10
CA GLY A 152 -9.36 -6.91 -11.61
C GLY A 152 -9.74 -6.24 -10.29
N VAL A 153 -11.00 -6.39 -9.89
CA VAL A 153 -11.52 -5.88 -8.62
C VAL A 153 -12.74 -6.67 -8.16
N TYR A 154 -12.71 -7.12 -6.90
CA TYR A 154 -13.91 -7.61 -6.24
C TYR A 154 -14.65 -6.46 -5.57
N VAL A 155 -15.90 -6.25 -5.91
CA VAL A 155 -16.78 -5.22 -5.32
C VAL A 155 -17.69 -5.88 -4.27
N PRO A 156 -17.40 -5.75 -2.97
CA PRO A 156 -18.14 -6.42 -1.90
C PRO A 156 -19.63 -6.09 -1.89
N ASP A 157 -20.01 -4.85 -2.16
CA ASP A 157 -21.42 -4.42 -2.18
C ASP A 157 -22.22 -5.05 -3.33
N GLU A 158 -21.59 -5.24 -4.47
CA GLU A 158 -22.19 -5.87 -5.64
C GLU A 158 -22.04 -7.40 -5.62
N LYS A 159 -21.17 -7.93 -4.75
CA LYS A 159 -20.78 -9.34 -4.71
C LYS A 159 -20.31 -9.83 -6.08
N THR A 160 -19.58 -8.98 -6.79
CA THR A 160 -19.18 -9.18 -8.19
C THR A 160 -17.70 -8.85 -8.35
N PHE A 161 -17.00 -9.73 -9.02
CA PHE A 161 -15.63 -9.56 -9.48
C PHE A 161 -15.64 -9.00 -10.90
N TYR A 162 -14.86 -7.95 -11.15
CA TYR A 162 -14.62 -7.38 -12.46
C TYR A 162 -13.19 -7.68 -12.87
N VAL A 163 -12.98 -8.09 -14.12
CA VAL A 163 -11.64 -8.38 -14.67
C VAL A 163 -11.52 -7.79 -16.07
N SER A 164 -10.35 -7.23 -16.40
CA SER A 164 -10.07 -6.80 -17.76
C SER A 164 -9.66 -7.99 -18.62
N GLY A 165 -10.23 -8.11 -19.82
CA GLY A 165 -9.87 -9.18 -20.76
C GLY A 165 -10.83 -9.29 -21.92
N ASP A 166 -10.60 -10.30 -22.76
CA ASP A 166 -11.52 -10.73 -23.79
C ASP A 166 -12.51 -11.74 -23.20
N ALA A 167 -13.80 -11.59 -23.54
CA ALA A 167 -14.89 -12.34 -22.92
C ALA A 167 -14.86 -13.87 -23.18
N ASP A 168 -14.05 -14.32 -24.15
CA ASP A 168 -14.11 -15.70 -24.62
C ASP A 168 -13.10 -16.63 -23.93
N GLU A 169 -11.97 -16.12 -23.39
CA GLU A 169 -10.96 -16.95 -22.69
C GLU A 169 -10.03 -16.07 -21.85
N LEU A 170 -9.84 -16.41 -20.56
CA LEU A 170 -8.83 -15.79 -19.73
C LEU A 170 -7.43 -16.35 -20.07
N ASP A 171 -6.48 -15.47 -20.35
CA ASP A 171 -5.08 -15.83 -20.42
C ASP A 171 -4.51 -16.27 -19.05
N SER A 172 -3.26 -16.68 -19.00
CA SER A 172 -2.65 -17.19 -17.77
C SER A 172 -2.60 -16.12 -16.67
N ALA A 173 -2.37 -14.86 -17.01
CA ALA A 173 -2.37 -13.75 -16.05
C ALA A 173 -3.79 -13.45 -15.54
N GLY A 174 -4.79 -13.45 -16.43
CA GLY A 174 -6.20 -13.30 -16.06
C GLY A 174 -6.68 -14.40 -15.12
N ARG A 175 -6.23 -15.65 -15.31
CA ARG A 175 -6.53 -16.76 -14.40
C ARG A 175 -5.87 -16.61 -13.03
N VAL A 176 -4.65 -16.11 -12.96
CA VAL A 176 -3.96 -15.79 -11.69
C VAL A 176 -4.71 -14.67 -10.96
N THR A 177 -5.06 -13.59 -11.69
CA THR A 177 -5.87 -12.49 -11.14
C THR A 177 -7.23 -13.02 -10.65
N ALA A 178 -7.90 -13.85 -11.42
CA ALA A 178 -9.17 -14.45 -11.00
C ALA A 178 -9.01 -15.28 -9.71
N ALA A 179 -7.94 -16.06 -9.56
CA ALA A 179 -7.70 -16.83 -8.34
C ALA A 179 -7.52 -15.92 -7.10
N HIS A 180 -6.86 -14.79 -7.25
CA HIS A 180 -6.72 -13.77 -6.20
C HIS A 180 -8.08 -13.17 -5.83
N GLU A 181 -8.83 -12.66 -6.78
CA GLU A 181 -10.12 -12.01 -6.54
C GLU A 181 -11.22 -12.96 -6.05
N ILE A 182 -11.19 -14.20 -6.51
CA ILE A 182 -12.07 -15.24 -5.98
C ILE A 182 -11.77 -15.49 -4.50
N THR A 183 -10.49 -15.41 -4.09
CA THR A 183 -10.14 -15.51 -2.67
C THR A 183 -10.83 -14.42 -1.86
N HIS A 184 -10.83 -13.15 -2.31
CA HIS A 184 -11.58 -12.08 -1.65
C HIS A 184 -13.09 -12.34 -1.59
N ALA A 185 -13.66 -12.92 -2.65
CA ALA A 185 -15.07 -13.29 -2.63
C ALA A 185 -15.36 -14.38 -1.58
N LEU A 186 -14.46 -15.34 -1.37
CA LEU A 186 -14.60 -16.39 -0.35
C LEU A 186 -14.36 -15.85 1.07
N GLN A 187 -13.38 -14.96 1.24
CA GLN A 187 -13.13 -14.23 2.48
C GLN A 187 -14.37 -13.44 2.90
N ASP A 188 -14.95 -12.65 1.98
CA ASP A 188 -16.16 -11.87 2.23
C ASP A 188 -17.37 -12.76 2.58
N GLN A 189 -17.52 -13.89 1.89
CA GLN A 189 -18.57 -14.86 2.21
C GLN A 189 -18.40 -15.52 3.58
N SER A 190 -17.17 -15.63 4.07
CA SER A 190 -16.85 -16.36 5.31
C SER A 190 -16.71 -15.44 6.52
N PHE A 191 -16.16 -14.25 6.34
CA PHE A 191 -15.75 -13.36 7.44
C PHE A 191 -16.44 -12.00 7.45
N ASP A 192 -17.19 -11.62 6.36
CA ASP A 192 -17.85 -10.31 6.24
C ASP A 192 -16.81 -9.16 6.28
N LEU A 193 -16.04 -9.04 5.19
CA LEU A 193 -14.96 -8.06 5.07
C LEU A 193 -15.43 -6.62 5.31
N GLN A 194 -16.66 -6.30 4.89
CA GLN A 194 -17.21 -4.97 5.08
C GLN A 194 -17.44 -4.66 6.57
N ARG A 195 -17.88 -5.66 7.37
CA ARG A 195 -18.00 -5.50 8.82
C ARG A 195 -16.62 -5.34 9.48
N MET A 196 -15.62 -6.11 9.04
CA MET A 196 -14.27 -6.03 9.57
C MET A 196 -13.66 -4.65 9.31
N ARG A 197 -13.79 -4.10 8.10
CA ARG A 197 -13.31 -2.75 7.75
C ARG A 197 -13.98 -1.67 8.60
N ARG A 198 -15.32 -1.72 8.74
CA ARG A 198 -16.03 -0.76 9.62
C ARG A 198 -15.62 -0.83 11.08
N ALA A 199 -15.07 -1.93 11.53
CA ALA A 199 -14.62 -2.07 12.92
C ALA A 199 -13.30 -1.33 13.20
N VAL A 200 -12.54 -1.00 12.15
CA VAL A 200 -11.24 -0.31 12.23
C VAL A 200 -11.20 1.00 11.44
N GLU A 201 -12.35 1.50 10.94
CA GLU A 201 -12.41 2.69 10.06
C GLU A 201 -11.89 3.99 10.70
N ASP A 202 -11.89 4.06 12.02
CA ASP A 202 -11.39 5.20 12.79
C ASP A 202 -9.91 5.03 13.24
N ASP A 203 -9.25 3.91 12.85
CA ASP A 203 -7.86 3.58 13.21
C ASP A 203 -7.07 3.26 11.93
N ASP A 204 -6.19 4.17 11.55
CA ASP A 204 -5.45 4.08 10.28
C ASP A 204 -4.44 2.93 10.26
N ASP A 205 -3.76 2.67 11.38
CA ASP A 205 -2.76 1.61 11.49
C ASP A 205 -3.43 0.23 11.49
N ALA A 206 -4.50 0.07 12.27
CA ALA A 206 -5.31 -1.15 12.25
C ALA A 206 -5.95 -1.42 10.89
N SER A 207 -6.36 -0.36 10.17
CA SER A 207 -6.91 -0.48 8.83
C SER A 207 -5.89 -1.01 7.83
N LEU A 208 -4.63 -0.54 7.89
CA LEU A 208 -3.55 -1.04 7.05
C LEU A 208 -3.15 -2.47 7.44
N ALA A 209 -3.13 -2.79 8.73
CA ALA A 209 -2.85 -4.13 9.22
C ALA A 209 -3.94 -5.15 8.80
N LEU A 210 -5.23 -4.77 8.89
CA LEU A 210 -6.32 -5.59 8.39
C LEU A 210 -6.21 -5.82 6.88
N LEU A 211 -5.88 -4.77 6.12
CA LEU A 211 -5.67 -4.88 4.69
C LEU A 211 -4.53 -5.86 4.38
N ALA A 212 -3.43 -5.82 5.14
CA ALA A 212 -2.31 -6.73 4.98
C ALA A 212 -2.70 -8.21 5.24
N LEU A 213 -3.59 -8.48 6.19
CA LEU A 213 -4.14 -9.81 6.39
C LEU A 213 -4.97 -10.27 5.18
N ILE A 214 -5.87 -9.42 4.69
CA ILE A 214 -6.78 -9.73 3.58
C ILE A 214 -5.98 -10.00 2.29
N GLU A 215 -5.10 -9.09 1.92
CA GLU A 215 -4.30 -9.20 0.71
C GLU A 215 -3.25 -10.32 0.81
N GLY A 216 -2.62 -10.46 1.97
CA GLY A 216 -1.65 -11.53 2.22
C GLY A 216 -2.21 -12.93 2.03
N ASP A 217 -3.44 -13.16 2.48
CA ASP A 217 -4.16 -14.44 2.28
C ASP A 217 -4.50 -14.66 0.80
N ALA A 218 -4.94 -13.62 0.09
CA ALA A 218 -5.22 -13.72 -1.34
C ALA A 218 -3.94 -13.97 -2.16
N VAL A 219 -2.83 -13.33 -1.82
CA VAL A 219 -1.52 -13.55 -2.44
C VAL A 219 -1.05 -15.00 -2.21
N LEU A 220 -1.08 -15.49 -0.96
CA LEU A 220 -0.65 -16.86 -0.65
C LEU A 220 -1.52 -17.88 -1.40
N THR A 221 -2.83 -17.71 -1.37
CA THR A 221 -3.78 -18.61 -2.04
C THR A 221 -3.58 -18.61 -3.56
N GLY A 222 -3.42 -17.42 -4.16
CA GLY A 222 -3.13 -17.27 -5.59
C GLY A 222 -1.80 -17.92 -6.00
N GLN A 223 -0.74 -17.79 -5.19
CA GLN A 223 0.54 -18.44 -5.42
C GLN A 223 0.43 -19.98 -5.36
N LEU A 224 -0.29 -20.50 -4.37
CA LEU A 224 -0.55 -21.94 -4.25
C LEU A 224 -1.39 -22.45 -5.42
N TRP A 225 -2.37 -21.67 -5.86
CA TRP A 225 -3.17 -22.00 -7.04
C TRP A 225 -2.33 -22.03 -8.31
N THR A 226 -1.54 -20.99 -8.54
CA THR A 226 -0.60 -20.87 -9.67
C THR A 226 0.33 -22.07 -9.75
N THR A 227 0.93 -22.45 -8.62
CA THR A 227 1.87 -23.58 -8.55
C THR A 227 1.19 -24.92 -8.83
N ARG A 228 -0.08 -25.10 -8.50
CA ARG A 228 -0.82 -26.37 -8.65
C ARG A 228 -1.48 -26.53 -10.00
N HIS A 229 -1.91 -25.43 -10.62
CA HIS A 229 -2.81 -25.45 -11.77
C HIS A 229 -2.21 -24.88 -13.06
N LEU A 230 -1.10 -24.14 -13.00
CA LEU A 230 -0.37 -23.69 -14.17
C LEU A 230 0.91 -24.49 -14.39
N ASP A 231 1.20 -24.82 -15.63
CA ASP A 231 2.51 -25.42 -15.98
C ASP A 231 3.60 -24.33 -16.01
N GLY A 232 4.88 -24.75 -16.15
CA GLY A 232 6.00 -23.82 -16.10
C GLY A 232 6.02 -22.76 -17.21
N SER A 233 5.42 -23.06 -18.37
CA SER A 233 5.30 -22.09 -19.47
C SER A 233 4.19 -21.08 -19.20
N GLU A 234 3.06 -21.51 -18.68
CA GLU A 234 1.94 -20.67 -18.28
C GLU A 234 2.34 -19.74 -17.11
N GLN A 235 3.10 -20.26 -16.12
CA GLN A 235 3.64 -19.45 -15.02
C GLN A 235 4.59 -18.36 -15.54
N ALA A 236 5.50 -18.72 -16.45
CA ALA A 236 6.42 -17.75 -17.05
C ALA A 236 5.67 -16.69 -17.88
N GLN A 237 4.65 -17.09 -18.61
CA GLN A 237 3.81 -16.17 -19.38
C GLN A 237 3.04 -15.22 -18.45
N ALA A 238 2.36 -15.74 -17.43
CA ALA A 238 1.66 -14.94 -16.44
C ALA A 238 2.58 -13.92 -15.78
N GLN A 239 3.83 -14.31 -15.46
CA GLN A 239 4.81 -13.40 -14.87
C GLN A 239 5.28 -12.31 -15.85
N LEU A 240 5.43 -12.61 -17.15
CA LEU A 240 5.76 -11.61 -18.16
C LEU A 240 4.61 -10.61 -18.38
N GLU A 241 3.38 -11.07 -18.34
CA GLU A 241 2.17 -10.25 -18.52
C GLU A 241 1.86 -9.40 -17.27
N ALA A 242 2.18 -9.92 -16.09
CA ALA A 242 2.09 -9.20 -14.82
C ALA A 242 3.19 -8.15 -14.63
N GLY A 243 4.35 -8.34 -15.25
CA GLY A 243 5.56 -7.53 -15.09
C GLY A 243 5.54 -6.24 -15.92
N GLY A 244 4.92 -5.20 -15.39
CA GLY A 244 5.03 -3.84 -15.91
C GLY A 244 4.61 -2.86 -14.83
N GLY A 245 5.55 -2.39 -14.01
CA GLY A 245 5.33 -1.19 -13.25
C GLY A 245 4.96 -0.08 -14.23
N GLY A 246 3.77 0.50 -14.13
CA GLY A 246 3.36 1.63 -14.97
C GLY A 246 4.16 2.88 -14.61
N SER A 247 4.11 3.88 -15.50
CA SER A 247 4.82 5.16 -15.31
C SER A 247 4.38 5.90 -14.04
N ALA A 248 3.12 5.77 -13.64
CA ALA A 248 2.58 6.37 -12.42
C ALA A 248 3.22 5.75 -11.16
N LEU A 249 3.41 4.43 -11.13
CA LEU A 249 4.06 3.76 -10.02
C LEU A 249 5.55 4.13 -9.90
N GLU A 250 6.25 4.24 -11.03
CA GLU A 250 7.66 4.68 -11.05
C GLU A 250 7.80 6.13 -10.58
N ALA A 251 6.84 7.00 -10.93
CA ALA A 251 6.81 8.41 -10.54
C ALA A 251 6.32 8.64 -9.10
N ALA A 252 5.63 7.67 -8.51
CA ALA A 252 5.07 7.81 -7.16
C ALA A 252 6.18 8.01 -6.11
N PRO A 253 5.99 8.90 -5.12
CA PRO A 253 6.85 9.00 -3.97
C PRO A 253 7.06 7.65 -3.28
N ARG A 254 8.26 7.46 -2.70
CA ARG A 254 8.62 6.20 -2.03
C ARG A 254 7.55 5.74 -1.05
N TYR A 255 7.13 6.62 -0.14
CA TYR A 255 6.12 6.32 0.86
C TYR A 255 4.83 5.74 0.25
N LEU A 256 4.32 6.33 -0.83
CA LEU A 256 3.12 5.84 -1.50
C LEU A 256 3.34 4.49 -2.18
N ARG A 257 4.52 4.25 -2.77
CA ARG A 257 4.85 2.94 -3.34
C ARG A 257 4.92 1.85 -2.26
N GLU A 258 5.63 2.12 -1.17
CA GLU A 258 5.77 1.15 -0.07
C GLU A 258 4.41 0.88 0.59
N ALA A 259 3.57 1.91 0.76
CA ALA A 259 2.22 1.77 1.27
C ALA A 259 1.32 0.89 0.37
N LEU A 260 1.47 1.02 -0.96
CA LEU A 260 0.79 0.18 -1.93
C LEU A 260 1.23 -1.28 -1.87
N PHE A 261 2.51 -1.52 -1.67
CA PHE A 261 3.05 -2.88 -1.67
C PHE A 261 3.01 -3.55 -0.30
N PHE A 262 2.90 -2.80 0.78
CA PHE A 262 2.91 -3.33 2.15
C PHE A 262 1.89 -4.46 2.34
N PRO A 263 0.61 -4.32 1.98
CA PRO A 263 -0.38 -5.38 2.14
C PRO A 263 -0.01 -6.67 1.39
N TYR A 264 0.55 -6.53 0.20
CA TYR A 264 0.88 -7.67 -0.65
C TYR A 264 2.19 -8.37 -0.24
N LEU A 265 3.20 -7.60 0.17
CA LEU A 265 4.53 -8.16 0.48
C LEU A 265 4.64 -8.56 1.95
N ARG A 266 4.35 -7.62 2.87
CA ARG A 266 4.42 -7.88 4.31
C ARG A 266 3.25 -8.73 4.76
N GLY A 267 2.05 -8.44 4.27
CA GLY A 267 0.88 -9.27 4.52
C GLY A 267 1.05 -10.72 4.06
N ALA A 268 1.59 -10.96 2.86
CA ALA A 268 1.88 -12.33 2.42
C ALA A 268 2.92 -13.03 3.31
N GLY A 269 3.94 -12.30 3.77
CA GLY A 269 4.92 -12.83 4.73
C GLY A 269 4.28 -13.25 6.05
N PHE A 270 3.45 -12.38 6.62
CA PHE A 270 2.69 -12.63 7.84
C PHE A 270 1.76 -13.85 7.70
N VAL A 271 0.93 -13.87 6.65
CA VAL A 271 0.00 -14.98 6.41
C VAL A 271 0.73 -16.29 6.11
N ALA A 272 1.84 -16.24 5.37
CA ALA A 272 2.67 -17.44 5.12
C ALA A 272 3.24 -18.00 6.43
N GLN A 273 3.61 -17.16 7.39
CA GLN A 273 4.09 -17.60 8.69
C GLN A 273 2.96 -18.23 9.54
N LEU A 274 1.78 -17.63 9.57
CA LEU A 274 0.60 -18.23 10.20
C LEU A 274 0.26 -19.60 9.58
N HIS A 275 0.25 -19.64 8.24
CA HIS A 275 -0.03 -20.88 7.51
C HIS A 275 1.02 -21.96 7.76
N ALA A 276 2.30 -21.61 7.83
CA ALA A 276 3.36 -22.56 8.17
C ALA A 276 3.22 -23.12 9.60
N GLY A 277 2.69 -22.34 10.52
CA GLY A 277 2.48 -22.72 11.93
C GLY A 277 1.24 -23.58 12.18
N GLY A 278 0.15 -23.37 11.42
CA GLY A 278 -1.13 -24.04 11.69
C GLY A 278 -2.07 -24.20 10.49
N GLY A 279 -1.55 -24.07 9.26
CA GLY A 279 -2.35 -24.15 8.05
C GLY A 279 -3.38 -23.02 7.93
N TYR A 280 -4.38 -23.22 7.11
CA TYR A 280 -5.46 -22.23 6.96
C TYR A 280 -6.33 -22.08 8.22
N GLU A 281 -6.32 -23.05 9.16
CA GLU A 281 -7.01 -22.88 10.46
C GLU A 281 -6.39 -21.71 11.25
N ALA A 282 -5.06 -21.53 11.23
CA ALA A 282 -4.40 -20.40 11.87
C ALA A 282 -4.70 -19.07 11.13
N VAL A 283 -4.79 -19.10 9.81
CA VAL A 283 -5.18 -17.91 9.02
C VAL A 283 -6.63 -17.53 9.33
N ASP A 284 -7.55 -18.49 9.39
CA ASP A 284 -8.96 -18.25 9.76
C ASP A 284 -9.11 -17.68 11.17
N ALA A 285 -8.25 -18.11 12.10
CA ALA A 285 -8.21 -17.53 13.44
C ALA A 285 -7.79 -16.05 13.40
N ALA A 286 -6.89 -15.68 12.48
CA ALA A 286 -6.51 -14.27 12.28
C ALA A 286 -7.66 -13.43 11.71
N PHE A 287 -8.51 -13.96 10.85
CA PHE A 287 -9.74 -13.24 10.44
C PHE A 287 -10.76 -13.08 11.59
N GLN A 288 -10.70 -13.91 12.63
CA GLN A 288 -11.56 -13.75 13.83
C GLN A 288 -10.96 -12.77 14.84
N ARG A 289 -9.63 -12.64 14.90
CA ARG A 289 -8.86 -11.71 15.70
C ARG A 289 -7.84 -11.02 14.78
N PRO A 290 -8.24 -10.00 13.99
CA PRO A 290 -7.33 -9.33 13.07
C PRO A 290 -6.15 -8.69 13.78
N PRO A 291 -4.99 -8.59 13.10
CA PRO A 291 -3.88 -7.79 13.62
C PRO A 291 -4.35 -6.35 13.86
N ALA A 292 -3.93 -5.77 14.97
CA ALA A 292 -4.37 -4.45 15.42
C ALA A 292 -3.40 -3.34 15.00
N THR A 293 -2.17 -3.69 14.58
CA THR A 293 -1.12 -2.73 14.22
C THR A 293 -0.29 -3.24 13.05
N THR A 294 0.34 -2.34 12.33
CA THR A 294 1.34 -2.71 11.31
C THR A 294 2.55 -3.40 11.92
N GLU A 295 2.88 -3.11 13.18
CA GLU A 295 3.88 -3.82 13.96
C GLU A 295 3.57 -5.33 14.02
N GLN A 296 2.34 -5.71 14.33
CA GLN A 296 1.92 -7.12 14.37
C GLN A 296 2.04 -7.82 13.01
N ILE A 297 2.04 -7.08 11.91
CA ILE A 297 2.31 -7.60 10.56
C ILE A 297 3.81 -7.76 10.33
N LEU A 298 4.61 -6.81 10.79
CA LEU A 298 6.07 -6.80 10.63
C LEU A 298 6.74 -7.79 11.59
N HIS A 299 6.17 -7.93 12.79
CA HIS A 299 6.62 -8.79 13.89
C HIS A 299 5.51 -9.76 14.30
N PRO A 300 5.37 -10.93 13.64
CA PRO A 300 4.30 -11.90 13.94
C PRO A 300 4.32 -12.44 15.37
N GLU A 301 5.42 -12.30 16.10
CA GLU A 301 5.52 -12.56 17.54
C GLU A 301 4.69 -11.55 18.37
N ALA A 302 4.70 -10.26 18.01
CA ALA A 302 3.86 -9.27 18.67
C ALA A 302 2.36 -9.58 18.46
N TYR A 303 1.99 -10.07 17.26
CA TYR A 303 0.63 -10.59 17.03
C TYR A 303 0.30 -11.82 17.91
N ALA A 304 1.25 -12.75 18.04
CA ALA A 304 1.03 -13.96 18.84
C ALA A 304 0.89 -13.65 20.34
N ASP A 305 1.62 -12.66 20.83
CA ASP A 305 1.60 -12.18 22.22
C ASP A 305 0.44 -11.21 22.50
N ASP A 306 -0.36 -10.84 21.47
CA ASP A 306 -1.49 -9.91 21.54
C ASP A 306 -1.05 -8.51 22.05
N GLU A 307 0.09 -8.04 21.58
CA GLU A 307 0.71 -6.78 21.97
C GLU A 307 -0.12 -5.60 21.47
N PRO A 308 -0.63 -4.74 22.37
CA PRO A 308 -1.47 -3.63 21.97
C PRO A 308 -0.63 -2.38 21.72
N ALA A 309 -1.07 -1.53 20.77
CA ALA A 309 -0.54 -0.17 20.69
C ALA A 309 -0.77 0.60 22.01
N LEU A 310 0.22 1.37 22.44
CA LEU A 310 0.13 2.27 23.58
C LEU A 310 -0.60 3.55 23.18
N GLU A 311 -1.53 4.01 24.03
CA GLU A 311 -2.24 5.27 23.81
C GLU A 311 -1.27 6.45 23.88
N VAL A 312 -1.23 7.26 22.83
CA VAL A 312 -0.42 8.46 22.76
C VAL A 312 -1.23 9.61 22.16
N ALA A 313 -0.92 10.83 22.54
CA ALA A 313 -1.57 12.01 21.98
C ALA A 313 -0.58 13.14 21.75
N VAL A 314 -0.74 13.86 20.65
CA VAL A 314 0.01 15.08 20.39
C VAL A 314 -0.30 16.11 21.48
N PRO A 315 0.71 16.57 22.26
CA PRO A 315 0.49 17.30 23.50
C PRO A 315 0.06 18.75 23.30
N GLY A 316 0.26 19.31 22.11
CA GLY A 316 0.11 20.73 21.87
C GLY A 316 -0.95 21.08 20.83
N ARG A 317 -1.19 22.41 20.72
CA ARG A 317 -1.98 23.02 19.63
C ARG A 317 -1.23 24.23 19.09
N PRO A 318 -1.33 24.53 17.80
CA PRO A 318 -0.52 25.59 17.18
C PRO A 318 -0.89 27.01 17.66
N GLY A 319 -2.06 27.22 18.24
CA GLY A 319 -2.54 28.53 18.70
C GLY A 319 -3.65 29.11 17.82
N ASP A 320 -3.90 30.41 17.96
CA ASP A 320 -5.01 31.08 17.27
C ASP A 320 -4.78 31.19 15.75
N GLY A 321 -5.86 31.11 14.99
CA GLY A 321 -5.86 31.23 13.53
C GLY A 321 -5.54 29.93 12.77
N TRP A 322 -5.16 28.86 13.45
CA TRP A 322 -5.00 27.55 12.87
C TRP A 322 -6.31 26.76 12.94
N GLN A 323 -6.61 26.04 11.88
CA GLN A 323 -7.75 25.12 11.79
C GLN A 323 -7.23 23.68 11.85
N ALA A 324 -7.84 22.85 12.68
CA ALA A 324 -7.52 21.42 12.71
C ALA A 324 -7.86 20.81 11.33
N SER A 325 -6.98 20.01 10.82
CA SER A 325 -7.13 19.31 9.55
C SER A 325 -7.41 17.84 9.84
N GLN A 326 -6.40 17.08 10.26
CA GLN A 326 -6.53 15.63 10.44
C GLN A 326 -5.84 15.16 11.72
N THR A 327 -6.21 13.96 12.14
CA THR A 327 -5.55 13.20 13.19
C THR A 327 -5.49 11.75 12.71
N TYR A 328 -4.32 11.13 12.78
CA TYR A 328 -4.07 9.75 12.37
C TYR A 328 -3.31 8.98 13.43
N ASP A 329 -3.58 7.70 13.52
CA ASP A 329 -2.75 6.74 14.23
C ASP A 329 -1.53 6.42 13.36
N PHE A 330 -0.34 6.64 13.93
CA PHE A 330 0.94 6.58 13.20
C PHE A 330 1.65 5.29 13.57
N GLY A 331 1.54 4.30 12.71
CA GLY A 331 2.02 2.94 12.94
C GLY A 331 3.52 2.78 12.77
N GLU A 332 4.03 1.57 13.05
CA GLU A 332 5.43 1.22 12.80
C GLU A 332 5.80 1.37 11.32
N PHE A 333 4.91 0.97 10.40
CA PHE A 333 5.12 1.19 8.97
C PHE A 333 5.42 2.66 8.65
N ASP A 334 4.62 3.58 9.19
CA ASP A 334 4.81 5.02 8.96
C ASP A 334 6.14 5.51 9.56
N LEU A 335 6.52 4.97 10.72
CA LEU A 335 7.77 5.33 11.39
C LEU A 335 8.99 4.87 10.58
N VAL A 336 8.98 3.64 10.09
CA VAL A 336 10.03 3.11 9.20
C VAL A 336 10.15 3.96 7.95
N GLU A 337 9.05 4.33 7.32
CA GLU A 337 9.04 5.15 6.12
C GLU A 337 9.46 6.60 6.39
N LEU A 338 9.14 7.16 7.57
CA LEU A 338 9.59 8.50 7.97
C LEU A 338 11.13 8.57 8.01
N PHE A 339 11.79 7.56 8.56
CA PHE A 339 13.25 7.52 8.69
C PHE A 339 13.98 6.87 7.50
N ALA A 340 13.28 6.47 6.47
CA ALA A 340 13.82 5.72 5.33
C ALA A 340 14.97 6.44 4.59
N GLU A 341 14.99 7.77 4.58
CA GLU A 341 16.08 8.56 3.99
C GLU A 341 17.42 8.43 4.73
N LEU A 342 17.41 7.92 5.97
CA LEU A 342 18.63 7.57 6.71
C LEU A 342 19.22 6.20 6.33
N GLY A 343 18.54 5.48 5.43
CA GLY A 343 18.85 4.12 5.01
C GLY A 343 18.00 3.08 5.73
N SER A 344 17.77 1.95 5.06
CA SER A 344 16.85 0.91 5.51
C SER A 344 17.22 0.32 6.88
N ASP A 345 18.52 0.11 7.16
CA ASP A 345 18.96 -0.49 8.41
C ASP A 345 18.61 0.42 9.60
N THR A 346 18.88 1.74 9.49
CA THR A 346 18.56 2.72 10.54
C THR A 346 17.05 2.89 10.68
N ALA A 347 16.29 2.91 9.57
CA ALA A 347 14.84 3.04 9.60
C ALA A 347 14.17 1.85 10.30
N MET A 348 14.63 0.64 10.02
CA MET A 348 14.14 -0.58 10.66
C MET A 348 14.55 -0.63 12.15
N GLU A 349 15.78 -0.24 12.50
CA GLU A 349 16.22 -0.18 13.90
C GLU A 349 15.35 0.78 14.73
N VAL A 350 15.00 1.96 14.17
CA VAL A 350 14.11 2.91 14.85
C VAL A 350 12.65 2.38 14.89
N GLY A 351 12.21 1.65 13.88
CA GLY A 351 10.87 1.05 13.81
C GLY A 351 10.65 -0.06 14.83
N ASP A 352 11.63 -0.93 14.99
CA ASP A 352 11.59 -2.19 15.75
C ASP A 352 11.17 -2.04 17.24
N GLY A 353 11.27 -0.85 17.80
CA GLY A 353 10.83 -0.54 19.17
C GLY A 353 9.59 0.36 19.22
N TRP A 354 8.80 0.43 18.15
CA TRP A 354 7.58 1.23 18.14
C TRP A 354 6.54 0.64 19.11
N GLY A 355 6.00 1.45 20.00
CA GLY A 355 4.93 1.05 20.89
C GLY A 355 3.63 1.83 20.65
N GLY A 356 3.69 2.95 19.92
CA GLY A 356 2.50 3.73 19.58
C GLY A 356 2.81 5.10 19.00
N GLY A 357 1.91 5.63 18.15
CA GLY A 357 2.12 6.92 17.51
C GLY A 357 0.83 7.64 17.16
N GLN A 358 0.85 8.97 17.19
CA GLN A 358 -0.22 9.83 16.70
C GLN A 358 0.35 11.05 15.99
N VAL A 359 -0.17 11.33 14.82
CA VAL A 359 0.11 12.57 14.08
C VAL A 359 -1.15 13.43 14.00
N ARG A 360 -0.99 14.74 14.14
CA ARG A 360 -2.06 15.71 13.94
C ARG A 360 -1.57 16.86 13.07
N SER A 361 -2.43 17.32 12.18
CA SER A 361 -2.15 18.45 11.30
C SER A 361 -3.14 19.59 11.47
N TRP A 362 -2.67 20.79 11.16
CA TRP A 362 -3.45 22.03 11.14
C TRP A 362 -3.05 22.85 9.93
N THR A 363 -3.99 23.64 9.44
CA THR A 363 -3.79 24.54 8.30
C THR A 363 -4.10 25.99 8.66
N ARG A 364 -3.36 26.92 8.03
CA ARG A 364 -3.59 28.37 8.10
C ARG A 364 -3.25 28.99 6.74
N GLY A 365 -4.27 29.11 5.88
CA GLY A 365 -4.06 29.49 4.47
C GLY A 365 -3.17 28.44 3.77
N PRO A 366 -2.02 28.84 3.21
CA PRO A 366 -1.08 27.91 2.58
C PRO A 366 -0.22 27.13 3.59
N ASP A 367 -0.13 27.62 4.82
CA ASP A 367 0.73 27.04 5.84
C ASP A 367 0.13 25.74 6.40
N THR A 368 1.00 24.76 6.66
CA THR A 368 0.68 23.53 7.38
C THR A 368 1.55 23.45 8.64
N ALA A 369 0.98 23.01 9.73
CA ALA A 369 1.68 22.69 10.97
C ALA A 369 1.33 21.26 11.37
N VAL A 370 2.34 20.50 11.82
CA VAL A 370 2.22 19.09 12.16
C VAL A 370 2.81 18.85 13.55
N GLY A 371 2.08 18.12 14.39
CA GLY A 371 2.57 17.53 15.62
C GLY A 371 2.60 16.02 15.48
N LEU A 372 3.69 15.37 15.88
CA LEU A 372 3.82 13.93 15.98
C LEU A 372 4.26 13.58 17.41
N ALA A 373 3.63 12.58 17.98
CA ALA A 373 4.01 12.00 19.26
C ALA A 373 4.16 10.49 19.09
N LEU A 374 5.29 9.97 19.57
CA LEU A 374 5.67 8.56 19.50
C LEU A 374 5.99 8.07 20.91
N VAL A 375 5.60 6.85 21.22
CA VAL A 375 6.05 6.11 22.39
C VAL A 375 6.72 4.81 21.94
N PHE A 376 7.66 4.33 22.72
CA PHE A 376 8.50 3.19 22.41
C PHE A 376 8.47 2.16 23.54
N ASP A 377 8.76 0.91 23.23
CA ASP A 377 8.72 -0.21 24.17
C ASP A 377 9.76 -0.09 25.27
N THR A 378 10.95 0.39 24.90
CA THR A 378 12.03 0.58 25.87
C THR A 378 12.63 1.98 25.83
N PRO A 379 13.28 2.43 26.92
CA PRO A 379 14.04 3.68 26.90
C PRO A 379 15.18 3.72 25.88
N GLY A 380 15.72 2.56 25.47
CA GLY A 380 16.75 2.45 24.45
C GLY A 380 16.22 2.84 23.09
N ASP A 381 15.05 2.32 22.72
CA ASP A 381 14.38 2.57 21.45
C ASP A 381 13.96 4.06 21.34
N ALA A 382 13.47 4.64 22.45
CA ALA A 382 13.20 6.07 22.52
C ALA A 382 14.47 6.93 22.31
N ASP A 383 15.63 6.52 22.85
CA ASP A 383 16.92 7.20 22.65
C ASP A 383 17.42 7.06 21.22
N GLU A 384 17.19 5.93 20.56
CA GLU A 384 17.53 5.69 19.14
C GLU A 384 16.73 6.62 18.23
N ALA A 385 15.42 6.65 18.36
CA ALA A 385 14.54 7.54 17.61
C ALA A 385 14.87 9.01 17.85
N CYS A 386 15.15 9.38 19.11
CA CYS A 386 15.57 10.74 19.47
C CYS A 386 16.90 11.14 18.81
N SER A 387 17.83 10.22 18.66
CA SER A 387 19.12 10.43 18.01
C SER A 387 19.01 10.50 16.49
N ALA A 388 18.08 9.75 15.91
CA ALA A 388 17.83 9.72 14.47
C ALA A 388 17.12 10.98 13.98
N LEU A 389 16.23 11.58 14.78
CA LEU A 389 15.38 12.69 14.37
C LEU A 389 16.13 13.92 13.83
N PRO A 390 17.20 14.45 14.49
CA PRO A 390 17.98 15.54 13.92
C PRO A 390 18.71 15.17 12.63
N GLN A 391 19.14 13.92 12.49
CA GLN A 391 19.83 13.43 11.29
C GLN A 391 18.84 13.37 10.12
N TRP A 392 17.64 12.81 10.35
CA TRP A 392 16.55 12.80 9.39
C TRP A 392 16.22 14.21 8.90
N TYR A 393 16.03 15.17 9.82
CA TYR A 393 15.66 16.51 9.42
C TYR A 393 16.81 17.25 8.70
N ALA A 394 18.07 16.94 9.01
CA ALA A 394 19.21 17.44 8.27
C ALA A 394 19.24 16.93 6.83
N GLU A 395 18.88 15.67 6.62
CA GLU A 395 18.84 15.04 5.28
C GLU A 395 17.67 15.56 4.44
N VAL A 396 16.44 15.53 4.98
CA VAL A 396 15.22 15.82 4.21
C VAL A 396 14.89 17.30 4.06
N ALA A 397 15.45 18.19 4.89
CA ALA A 397 15.12 19.60 4.97
C ALA A 397 16.34 20.53 5.01
N GLU A 398 17.55 20.02 4.74
CA GLU A 398 18.82 20.75 4.95
C GLU A 398 18.91 21.36 6.36
N GLY A 399 18.36 20.64 7.35
CA GLY A 399 18.14 21.12 8.71
C GLY A 399 19.42 21.52 9.42
N ARG A 400 19.39 22.66 10.12
CA ARG A 400 20.51 23.16 10.91
C ARG A 400 20.07 23.52 12.32
N SER A 401 20.93 23.28 13.31
CA SER A 401 20.61 23.66 14.69
C SER A 401 20.31 25.16 14.82
N ALA A 402 19.16 25.47 15.40
CA ALA A 402 18.70 26.83 15.70
C ALA A 402 18.56 27.10 17.21
N GLY A 403 18.99 26.13 18.03
CA GLY A 403 18.96 26.21 19.50
C GLY A 403 18.59 24.86 20.12
N GLN A 404 18.36 24.82 21.43
CA GLN A 404 18.00 23.59 22.13
C GLN A 404 16.68 23.02 21.63
N GLY A 405 16.69 21.80 21.09
CA GLY A 405 15.51 21.11 20.58
C GLY A 405 14.81 21.84 19.41
N LEU A 406 15.56 22.69 18.67
CA LEU A 406 15.03 23.41 17.51
C LEU A 406 16.00 23.31 16.34
N LEU A 407 15.49 22.92 15.18
CA LEU A 407 16.19 22.88 13.90
C LEU A 407 15.48 23.78 12.90
N SER A 408 16.24 24.45 12.04
CA SER A 408 15.69 25.27 10.95
C SER A 408 15.97 24.57 9.63
N GLY A 409 14.95 24.26 8.89
CA GLY A 409 15.01 23.68 7.56
C GLY A 409 14.85 24.71 6.44
N ASP A 410 14.61 24.20 5.25
CA ASP A 410 14.44 24.97 4.01
C ASP A 410 13.14 25.79 3.99
N ARG A 411 12.05 25.28 4.56
CA ARG A 411 10.71 25.90 4.52
C ARG A 411 9.97 25.96 5.86
N ASP A 412 10.48 25.27 6.88
CA ASP A 412 9.86 25.21 8.21
C ASP A 412 10.92 25.02 9.31
N LEU A 413 10.43 24.93 10.54
CA LEU A 413 11.23 24.62 11.71
C LEU A 413 10.70 23.34 12.37
N LEU A 414 11.62 22.48 12.78
CA LEU A 414 11.35 21.33 13.63
C LEU A 414 11.70 21.66 15.07
N ALA A 415 10.75 21.58 15.98
CA ALA A 415 10.99 21.52 17.41
C ALA A 415 10.74 20.08 17.90
N TYR A 416 11.58 19.57 18.80
CA TYR A 416 11.43 18.23 19.33
C TYR A 416 11.85 18.14 20.80
N ALA A 417 11.23 17.21 21.50
CA ALA A 417 11.53 16.84 22.88
C ALA A 417 11.50 15.33 23.01
N CYS A 418 12.46 14.80 23.75
CA CYS A 418 12.58 13.39 24.05
C CYS A 418 12.52 13.17 25.56
N ASP A 419 11.95 12.05 25.94
CA ASP A 419 12.03 11.52 27.32
C ASP A 419 12.25 9.99 27.27
N THR A 420 12.26 9.35 28.39
CA THR A 420 12.56 7.91 28.50
C THR A 420 11.50 7.00 27.88
N SER A 421 10.38 7.54 27.43
CA SER A 421 9.27 6.75 26.87
C SER A 421 8.98 7.13 25.42
N GLY A 422 9.49 8.27 24.93
CA GLY A 422 9.14 8.66 23.57
C GLY A 422 9.68 9.98 23.08
N VAL A 423 9.24 10.31 21.87
CA VAL A 423 9.63 11.49 21.11
C VAL A 423 8.39 12.30 20.76
N ARG A 424 8.47 13.59 20.91
CA ARG A 424 7.45 14.54 20.47
C ARG A 424 8.10 15.56 19.55
N MET A 425 7.49 15.78 18.39
CA MET A 425 7.95 16.78 17.46
C MET A 425 6.84 17.71 16.99
N GLY A 426 7.21 18.90 16.58
CA GLY A 426 6.34 19.87 15.94
C GLY A 426 7.06 20.50 14.75
N LEU A 427 6.43 20.41 13.57
CA LEU A 427 6.84 21.07 12.34
C LEU A 427 5.93 22.28 12.08
N ALA A 428 6.49 23.46 11.87
CA ALA A 428 5.69 24.67 11.59
C ALA A 428 6.55 25.76 10.93
N PRO A 429 5.92 26.76 10.28
CA PRO A 429 6.63 27.89 9.69
C PRO A 429 7.32 28.81 10.72
N ASP A 430 6.94 28.72 11.98
CA ASP A 430 7.53 29.54 13.05
C ASP A 430 7.85 28.73 14.32
N ALA A 431 8.91 29.14 15.03
CA ALA A 431 9.43 28.43 16.19
C ALA A 431 8.44 28.34 17.36
N THR A 432 7.57 29.32 17.54
CA THR A 432 6.57 29.31 18.63
C THR A 432 5.54 28.22 18.40
N THR A 433 5.06 28.12 17.18
CA THR A 433 4.10 27.08 16.79
C THR A 433 4.74 25.69 16.88
N ALA A 434 5.95 25.51 16.31
CA ALA A 434 6.68 24.24 16.37
C ALA A 434 6.90 23.76 17.82
N ARG A 435 7.37 24.66 18.71
CA ARG A 435 7.57 24.34 20.13
C ARG A 435 6.29 23.95 20.86
N ARG A 436 5.18 24.65 20.60
CA ARG A 436 3.88 24.32 21.19
C ARG A 436 3.42 22.92 20.82
N LEU A 437 3.63 22.53 19.54
CA LEU A 437 3.25 21.21 19.06
C LEU A 437 4.11 20.08 19.66
N ALA A 438 5.40 20.35 19.87
CA ALA A 438 6.29 19.44 20.60
C ALA A 438 6.08 19.46 22.13
N GLY A 439 5.18 20.30 22.66
CA GLY A 439 4.92 20.40 24.09
C GLY A 439 6.07 21.01 24.89
N ILE A 440 6.88 21.86 24.27
CA ILE A 440 8.00 22.56 24.92
C ILE A 440 7.73 24.08 25.01
N PRO A 441 8.22 24.74 26.06
CA PRO A 441 8.00 26.18 26.29
C PRO A 441 8.53 27.09 25.20
#